data_f8a41d7191ecce44f2c77786296e98fc
#
_entry.id   f8a41d7191ecce44f2c77786296e98fc
#
_cell.length_a   1.000
_cell.length_b   1.000
_cell.length_c   1.000
_cell.angle_alpha   90.00
_cell.angle_beta   90.00
_cell.angle_gamma   90.00
#
_symmetry.space_group_name_H-M   'P 1'
#
loop_
_entity.id
_entity.type
_entity.pdbx_description
1 polymer ?
#
loop_
_entity_poly.entity_id
_entity_poly.type
_entity_poly.pdbx_seq_one_letter_code
_entity_poly.pdbx_strand_id
1 'polypeptide(L)'
;MGRFEFNGDILRLSGACDYRASKSELKRLKSLKPSKIDLANLEHIDYSIAIFISKNLGEFELINSNDKFDKIFALVRDKGILGLAIYKPSKINSLEKIGKIIIDIRVNIINFCIFLGQFLFVLIAGIKEPFKIRFQELSNHIVSAGLGAVGIVGLTSFLIGIVLAYQGASMLNQFGASIYVVDIMGIMTLREVGPLIAAIVIAGRSASSFTAQIGVMKITEEIEAMKTMGFDPFKFVVMPRIVALIIAVPLVVFLANAISIFAQMIVCKLYLDFSFYEYLQRFKESVELRHFFVGMLKTPFFGAIIGLIGCMRGFEVSGSTSSVGELTTRSVVNAIFWIIALDALFSVIYTELDI
;
A
#
# COMPACT_ATOMS: atom_id res chain seq x y z
N MET A 1 -10.05 -27.37 38.88
CA MET A 1 -11.46 -27.76 38.73
C MET A 1 -11.97 -27.19 37.44
N GLY A 2 -12.58 -28.03 36.57
CA GLY A 2 -13.07 -27.57 35.26
C GLY A 2 -14.26 -26.62 35.44
N ARG A 3 -14.38 -25.59 34.61
CA ARG A 3 -15.47 -24.62 34.61
C ARG A 3 -16.86 -25.24 34.37
N PHE A 4 -16.89 -26.45 33.79
CA PHE A 4 -18.09 -27.19 33.41
C PHE A 4 -17.99 -28.66 33.91
N GLU A 5 -18.80 -29.01 34.89
CA GLU A 5 -18.89 -30.35 35.44
C GLU A 5 -20.25 -30.92 35.10
N PHE A 6 -20.27 -32.11 34.49
CA PHE A 6 -21.51 -32.84 34.15
C PHE A 6 -21.65 -34.05 34.99
N ASN A 7 -22.73 -34.13 35.79
CA ASN A 7 -22.99 -35.26 36.65
C ASN A 7 -24.42 -35.78 36.42
N GLY A 8 -24.52 -36.83 35.64
CA GLY A 8 -25.81 -37.44 35.25
C GLY A 8 -26.60 -36.52 34.31
N ASP A 9 -27.61 -35.80 34.85
CA ASP A 9 -28.52 -34.96 34.08
C ASP A 9 -28.36 -33.45 34.42
N ILE A 10 -27.42 -33.15 35.33
CA ILE A 10 -27.19 -31.78 35.81
C ILE A 10 -25.83 -31.28 35.35
N LEU A 11 -25.82 -30.11 34.69
CA LEU A 11 -24.62 -29.38 34.33
C LEU A 11 -24.34 -28.31 35.40
N ARG A 12 -23.20 -28.42 36.09
CA ARG A 12 -22.75 -27.43 37.08
C ARG A 12 -21.78 -26.45 36.42
N LEU A 13 -22.09 -25.17 36.57
CA LEU A 13 -21.21 -24.08 36.15
C LEU A 13 -20.48 -23.52 37.38
N SER A 14 -19.15 -23.38 37.31
CA SER A 14 -18.36 -22.88 38.43
C SER A 14 -17.37 -21.77 37.98
N GLY A 15 -17.21 -20.75 38.88
CA GLY A 15 -16.30 -19.64 38.68
C GLY A 15 -16.74 -18.66 37.57
N ALA A 16 -15.79 -18.07 36.87
CA ALA A 16 -16.08 -17.12 35.78
C ALA A 16 -16.17 -17.86 34.44
N CYS A 17 -17.35 -17.88 33.84
CA CYS A 17 -17.62 -18.43 32.51
C CYS A 17 -17.64 -17.30 31.47
N ASP A 18 -16.46 -16.98 30.94
CA ASP A 18 -16.24 -15.91 29.98
C ASP A 18 -15.80 -16.45 28.61
N TYR A 19 -15.57 -15.54 27.64
CA TYR A 19 -15.09 -15.85 26.27
C TYR A 19 -13.74 -16.59 26.23
N ARG A 20 -13.02 -16.69 27.38
CA ARG A 20 -11.75 -17.42 27.51
C ARG A 20 -11.93 -18.92 27.74
N ALA A 21 -13.17 -19.42 27.73
CA ALA A 21 -13.43 -20.85 27.80
C ALA A 21 -12.79 -21.58 26.62
N SER A 22 -12.14 -22.72 26.89
CA SER A 22 -11.41 -23.48 25.88
C SER A 22 -12.35 -24.04 24.80
N LYS A 23 -11.91 -24.00 23.52
CA LYS A 23 -12.66 -24.63 22.42
C LYS A 23 -12.95 -26.11 22.64
N SER A 24 -12.11 -26.83 23.39
CA SER A 24 -12.28 -28.23 23.74
C SER A 24 -13.41 -28.40 24.75
N GLU A 25 -13.55 -27.51 25.75
CA GLU A 25 -14.63 -27.51 26.74
C GLU A 25 -15.98 -27.19 26.06
N LEU A 26 -16.01 -26.18 25.19
CA LEU A 26 -17.21 -25.85 24.42
C LEU A 26 -17.66 -26.97 23.45
N LYS A 27 -16.73 -27.71 22.84
CA LYS A 27 -17.06 -28.87 22.04
C LYS A 27 -17.67 -30.01 22.87
N ARG A 28 -17.16 -30.21 24.08
CA ARG A 28 -17.69 -31.21 25.02
C ARG A 28 -19.13 -30.84 25.45
N LEU A 29 -19.38 -29.60 25.79
CA LEU A 29 -20.72 -29.11 26.11
C LEU A 29 -21.74 -29.36 24.99
N LYS A 30 -21.34 -29.24 23.75
CA LYS A 30 -22.23 -29.45 22.59
C LYS A 30 -22.77 -30.90 22.47
N SER A 31 -22.07 -31.87 23.01
CA SER A 31 -22.50 -33.28 23.00
C SER A 31 -23.38 -33.64 24.19
N LEU A 32 -23.53 -32.76 25.18
CA LEU A 32 -24.30 -33.01 26.37
C LEU A 32 -25.75 -32.47 26.18
N LYS A 33 -26.72 -33.15 26.80
CA LYS A 33 -28.13 -32.73 26.85
C LYS A 33 -28.60 -32.71 28.31
N PRO A 34 -28.13 -31.74 29.10
CA PRO A 34 -28.56 -31.61 30.47
C PRO A 34 -30.02 -31.13 30.51
N SER A 35 -30.83 -31.72 31.40
CA SER A 35 -32.18 -31.20 31.70
C SER A 35 -32.13 -30.02 32.69
N LYS A 36 -31.08 -29.94 33.50
CA LYS A 36 -30.92 -28.94 34.56
C LYS A 36 -29.52 -28.34 34.57
N ILE A 37 -29.45 -27.00 34.81
CA ILE A 37 -28.18 -26.28 34.93
C ILE A 37 -28.10 -25.65 36.33
N ASP A 38 -27.11 -26.06 37.11
CA ASP A 38 -26.85 -25.57 38.45
C ASP A 38 -25.85 -24.41 38.44
N LEU A 39 -26.28 -23.25 38.91
CA LEU A 39 -25.53 -22.00 38.94
C LEU A 39 -25.01 -21.64 40.34
N ALA A 40 -25.09 -22.54 41.33
CA ALA A 40 -24.74 -22.27 42.73
C ALA A 40 -23.32 -21.70 42.91
N ASN A 41 -22.36 -22.17 42.12
CA ASN A 41 -20.95 -21.80 42.23
C ASN A 41 -20.48 -20.88 41.07
N LEU A 42 -21.44 -20.23 40.38
CA LEU A 42 -21.13 -19.34 39.26
C LEU A 42 -20.91 -17.90 39.76
N GLU A 43 -19.74 -17.34 39.51
CA GLU A 43 -19.41 -15.97 39.88
C GLU A 43 -19.81 -14.96 38.80
N HIS A 44 -19.52 -15.35 37.54
CA HIS A 44 -19.79 -14.48 36.37
C HIS A 44 -20.09 -15.32 35.15
N ILE A 45 -21.04 -14.88 34.31
CA ILE A 45 -21.31 -15.46 33.01
C ILE A 45 -21.36 -14.33 31.94
N ASP A 46 -20.68 -14.58 30.83
CA ASP A 46 -20.72 -13.67 29.68
C ASP A 46 -21.87 -14.04 28.73
N TYR A 47 -22.45 -13.03 28.06
CA TYR A 47 -23.52 -13.24 27.08
C TYR A 47 -23.15 -14.25 26.00
N SER A 48 -21.87 -14.31 25.57
CA SER A 48 -21.39 -15.27 24.59
C SER A 48 -21.58 -16.72 25.04
N ILE A 49 -21.32 -17.03 26.30
CA ILE A 49 -21.50 -18.37 26.89
C ILE A 49 -22.97 -18.65 27.13
N ALA A 50 -23.74 -17.68 27.62
CA ALA A 50 -25.19 -17.83 27.81
C ALA A 50 -25.91 -18.14 26.49
N ILE A 51 -25.55 -17.43 25.39
CA ILE A 51 -26.05 -17.71 24.03
C ILE A 51 -25.64 -19.11 23.57
N PHE A 52 -24.35 -19.49 23.78
CA PHE A 52 -23.86 -20.79 23.40
C PHE A 52 -24.62 -21.93 24.09
N ILE A 53 -24.85 -21.82 25.41
CA ILE A 53 -25.60 -22.76 26.23
C ILE A 53 -27.03 -22.86 25.72
N SER A 54 -27.74 -21.74 25.65
CA SER A 54 -29.16 -21.67 25.21
C SER A 54 -29.37 -22.20 23.79
N LYS A 55 -28.35 -22.07 22.89
CA LYS A 55 -28.46 -22.49 21.49
C LYS A 55 -28.15 -23.99 21.29
N ASN A 56 -27.25 -24.57 22.09
CA ASN A 56 -26.75 -25.93 21.83
C ASN A 56 -27.29 -26.99 22.81
N LEU A 57 -27.77 -26.62 23.99
CA LEU A 57 -28.21 -27.57 25.01
C LEU A 57 -29.73 -27.82 25.04
N GLY A 58 -30.51 -27.12 24.24
CA GLY A 58 -31.97 -27.30 24.16
C GLY A 58 -32.72 -26.67 25.33
N GLU A 59 -33.86 -27.28 25.74
CA GLU A 59 -34.63 -26.81 26.88
C GLU A 59 -34.01 -27.34 28.17
N PHE A 60 -33.76 -26.45 29.12
CA PHE A 60 -33.18 -26.75 30.43
C PHE A 60 -33.80 -25.86 31.50
N GLU A 61 -33.85 -26.35 32.75
CA GLU A 61 -34.27 -25.62 33.92
C GLU A 61 -33.04 -25.09 34.68
N LEU A 62 -33.09 -23.80 35.11
CA LEU A 62 -32.03 -23.20 35.92
C LEU A 62 -32.30 -23.52 37.41
N ILE A 63 -31.29 -24.06 38.10
CA ILE A 63 -31.33 -24.36 39.53
C ILE A 63 -30.30 -23.48 40.24
N ASN A 64 -30.66 -23.02 41.47
CA ASN A 64 -29.81 -22.16 42.29
C ASN A 64 -29.35 -20.90 41.54
N SER A 65 -30.26 -20.32 40.73
CA SER A 65 -29.98 -19.12 39.95
C SER A 65 -30.15 -17.88 40.81
N ASN A 66 -29.44 -16.81 40.47
CA ASN A 66 -29.59 -15.48 41.05
C ASN A 66 -30.35 -14.58 40.06
N ASP A 67 -31.08 -13.59 40.54
CA ASP A 67 -31.86 -12.62 39.76
C ASP A 67 -31.06 -12.00 38.57
N LYS A 68 -29.75 -11.87 38.75
CA LYS A 68 -28.83 -11.39 37.70
C LYS A 68 -28.66 -12.40 36.55
N PHE A 69 -28.52 -13.68 36.86
CA PHE A 69 -28.34 -14.71 35.83
C PHE A 69 -29.66 -15.04 35.14
N ASP A 70 -30.77 -15.02 35.87
CA ASP A 70 -32.11 -15.16 35.28
C ASP A 70 -32.38 -14.10 34.23
N LYS A 71 -32.04 -12.83 34.51
CA LYS A 71 -32.16 -11.73 33.54
C LYS A 71 -31.29 -11.93 32.30
N ILE A 72 -30.08 -12.46 32.46
CA ILE A 72 -29.20 -12.75 31.31
C ILE A 72 -29.81 -13.84 30.42
N PHE A 73 -30.27 -14.95 31.01
CA PHE A 73 -30.87 -16.03 30.25
C PHE A 73 -32.23 -15.66 29.66
N ALA A 74 -33.04 -14.89 30.38
CA ALA A 74 -34.30 -14.34 29.89
C ALA A 74 -34.07 -13.42 28.67
N LEU A 75 -33.11 -12.52 28.74
CA LEU A 75 -32.71 -11.64 27.62
C LEU A 75 -32.27 -12.42 26.40
N VAL A 76 -31.53 -13.52 26.57
CA VAL A 76 -31.07 -14.37 25.47
C VAL A 76 -32.24 -15.11 24.82
N ARG A 77 -33.25 -15.53 25.62
CA ARG A 77 -34.45 -16.21 25.11
C ARG A 77 -35.45 -15.24 24.47
N ASP A 78 -35.70 -14.08 25.08
CA ASP A 78 -36.75 -13.12 24.68
C ASP A 78 -36.39 -12.36 23.38
N LYS A 79 -35.13 -12.00 23.14
CA LYS A 79 -34.72 -11.21 21.97
C LYS A 79 -34.57 -12.00 20.67
N GLY A 80 -35.03 -13.22 20.58
CA GLY A 80 -34.94 -14.02 19.34
C GLY A 80 -33.50 -14.31 18.87
N ILE A 81 -32.48 -14.07 19.71
CA ILE A 81 -31.06 -14.29 19.41
C ILE A 81 -30.80 -15.75 19.04
N LEU A 82 -31.60 -16.67 19.59
CA LEU A 82 -31.53 -18.10 19.26
C LEU A 82 -31.97 -18.43 17.83
N GLY A 83 -32.80 -17.58 17.22
CA GLY A 83 -33.28 -17.72 15.85
C GLY A 83 -32.34 -17.10 14.81
N LEU A 84 -31.31 -16.32 15.23
CA LEU A 84 -30.32 -15.81 14.31
C LEU A 84 -29.51 -16.98 13.75
N ALA A 85 -29.77 -17.31 12.49
CA ALA A 85 -28.95 -18.25 11.75
C ALA A 85 -27.51 -17.74 11.76
N ILE A 86 -26.56 -18.56 12.26
CA ILE A 86 -25.14 -18.25 12.03
C ILE A 86 -24.95 -18.25 10.53
N TYR A 87 -24.72 -17.07 9.96
CA TYR A 87 -24.38 -16.96 8.55
C TYR A 87 -23.11 -17.80 8.33
N LYS A 88 -23.29 -19.03 7.87
CA LYS A 88 -22.17 -19.80 7.33
C LYS A 88 -21.90 -19.16 5.99
N PRO A 89 -20.72 -18.55 5.77
CA PRO A 89 -20.38 -18.08 4.45
C PRO A 89 -20.54 -19.27 3.50
N SER A 90 -21.42 -19.13 2.51
CA SER A 90 -21.59 -20.14 1.46
C SER A 90 -20.21 -20.40 0.85
N LYS A 91 -19.90 -21.65 0.54
CA LYS A 91 -18.66 -21.95 -0.20
C LYS A 91 -18.80 -21.26 -1.55
N ILE A 92 -18.10 -20.13 -1.70
CA ILE A 92 -18.06 -19.36 -2.92
C ILE A 92 -17.51 -20.26 -4.02
N ASN A 93 -18.30 -20.50 -5.06
CA ASN A 93 -17.88 -21.30 -6.22
C ASN A 93 -16.71 -20.62 -6.92
N SER A 94 -15.83 -21.39 -7.56
CA SER A 94 -14.65 -20.84 -8.26
C SER A 94 -15.04 -19.79 -9.32
N LEU A 95 -16.17 -19.99 -10.01
CA LEU A 95 -16.72 -19.01 -10.96
C LEU A 95 -17.16 -17.70 -10.30
N GLU A 96 -17.77 -17.78 -9.12
CA GLU A 96 -18.19 -16.60 -8.35
C GLU A 96 -16.98 -15.80 -7.83
N LYS A 97 -15.89 -16.49 -7.45
CA LYS A 97 -14.62 -15.84 -7.10
C LYS A 97 -14.02 -15.08 -8.27
N ILE A 98 -14.00 -15.70 -9.46
CA ILE A 98 -13.51 -15.06 -10.68
C ILE A 98 -14.39 -13.86 -11.04
N GLY A 99 -15.71 -14.01 -11.00
CA GLY A 99 -16.65 -12.92 -11.24
C GLY A 99 -16.46 -11.74 -10.29
N LYS A 100 -16.24 -12.00 -9.00
CA LYS A 100 -15.94 -10.97 -8.00
C LYS A 100 -14.63 -10.24 -8.31
N ILE A 101 -13.57 -10.96 -8.67
CA ILE A 101 -12.28 -10.36 -9.04
C ILE A 101 -12.44 -9.42 -10.25
N ILE A 102 -13.18 -9.85 -11.28
CA ILE A 102 -13.42 -9.04 -12.49
C ILE A 102 -14.20 -7.76 -12.15
N ILE A 103 -15.23 -7.87 -11.31
CA ILE A 103 -16.02 -6.73 -10.85
C ILE A 103 -15.13 -5.77 -10.04
N ASP A 104 -14.33 -6.28 -9.11
CA ASP A 104 -13.42 -5.48 -8.28
C ASP A 104 -12.39 -4.74 -9.15
N ILE A 105 -11.83 -5.41 -10.17
CA ILE A 105 -10.91 -4.77 -11.14
C ILE A 105 -11.62 -3.64 -11.89
N ARG A 106 -12.83 -3.90 -12.42
CA ARG A 106 -13.61 -2.89 -13.14
C ARG A 106 -13.89 -1.68 -12.26
N VAL A 107 -14.35 -1.89 -11.03
CA VAL A 107 -14.63 -0.81 -10.07
C VAL A 107 -13.37 0.00 -9.77
N ASN A 108 -12.23 -0.67 -9.55
CA ASN A 108 -10.95 0.01 -9.31
C ASN A 108 -10.52 0.87 -10.50
N ILE A 109 -10.68 0.37 -11.74
CA ILE A 109 -10.34 1.14 -12.95
C ILE A 109 -11.26 2.37 -13.08
N ILE A 110 -12.56 2.22 -12.87
CA ILE A 110 -13.52 3.33 -12.94
C ILE A 110 -13.17 4.38 -11.88
N ASN A 111 -12.93 3.97 -10.64
CA ASN A 111 -12.55 4.89 -9.56
C ASN A 111 -11.24 5.64 -9.87
N PHE A 112 -10.27 4.94 -10.45
CA PHE A 112 -9.02 5.58 -10.90
C PHE A 112 -9.27 6.62 -12.00
N CYS A 113 -10.10 6.29 -13.01
CA CYS A 113 -10.45 7.24 -14.07
C CYS A 113 -11.23 8.46 -13.54
N ILE A 114 -12.12 8.27 -12.58
CA ILE A 114 -12.86 9.37 -11.94
C ILE A 114 -11.86 10.26 -11.18
N PHE A 115 -10.97 9.67 -10.38
CA PHE A 115 -9.97 10.41 -9.61
C PHE A 115 -9.02 11.19 -10.52
N LEU A 116 -8.55 10.57 -11.59
CA LEU A 116 -7.72 11.21 -12.62
C LEU A 116 -8.46 12.36 -13.29
N GLY A 117 -9.73 12.18 -13.66
CA GLY A 117 -10.55 13.22 -14.25
C GLY A 117 -10.74 14.43 -13.33
N GLN A 118 -11.00 14.18 -12.04
CA GLN A 118 -11.09 15.24 -11.03
C GLN A 118 -9.75 15.97 -10.87
N PHE A 119 -8.64 15.26 -10.82
CA PHE A 119 -7.32 15.86 -10.75
C PHE A 119 -7.02 16.75 -11.96
N LEU A 120 -7.26 16.24 -13.19
CA LEU A 120 -7.04 16.99 -14.43
C LEU A 120 -7.91 18.24 -14.49
N PHE A 121 -9.17 18.16 -14.06
CA PHE A 121 -10.06 19.29 -13.98
C PHE A 121 -9.52 20.38 -13.04
N VAL A 122 -9.08 20.01 -11.84
CA VAL A 122 -8.50 20.93 -10.85
C VAL A 122 -7.17 21.49 -11.33
N LEU A 123 -6.34 20.68 -12.00
CA LEU A 123 -5.06 21.12 -12.57
C LEU A 123 -5.27 22.16 -13.65
N ILE A 124 -6.18 21.94 -14.60
CA ILE A 124 -6.50 22.90 -15.66
C ILE A 124 -7.08 24.20 -15.07
N ALA A 125 -7.97 24.10 -14.09
CA ALA A 125 -8.50 25.25 -13.37
C ALA A 125 -7.39 26.03 -12.63
N GLY A 126 -6.44 25.31 -12.03
CA GLY A 126 -5.28 25.90 -11.35
C GLY A 126 -4.34 26.66 -12.31
N ILE A 127 -4.12 26.14 -13.51
CA ILE A 127 -3.31 26.82 -14.54
C ILE A 127 -3.97 28.14 -15.00
N LYS A 128 -5.30 28.20 -15.05
CA LYS A 128 -6.04 29.41 -15.39
C LYS A 128 -5.99 30.49 -14.30
N GLU A 129 -5.83 30.08 -13.04
CA GLU A 129 -5.81 30.97 -11.88
C GLU A 129 -4.54 30.77 -11.01
N PRO A 130 -3.33 31.09 -11.53
CA PRO A 130 -2.06 30.77 -10.87
C PRO A 130 -1.89 31.44 -9.50
N PHE A 131 -2.51 32.61 -9.30
CA PHE A 131 -2.45 33.34 -8.03
C PHE A 131 -3.19 32.68 -6.87
N LYS A 132 -4.05 31.66 -7.15
CA LYS A 132 -4.75 30.86 -6.13
C LYS A 132 -3.96 29.60 -5.71
N ILE A 133 -2.83 29.31 -6.36
CA ILE A 133 -1.95 28.20 -6.00
C ILE A 133 -1.14 28.57 -4.77
N ARG A 134 -1.16 27.72 -3.75
CA ARG A 134 -0.36 27.90 -2.52
C ARG A 134 1.09 27.47 -2.76
N PHE A 135 1.90 28.36 -3.32
CA PHE A 135 3.31 28.09 -3.65
C PHE A 135 4.13 27.60 -2.45
N GLN A 136 3.81 28.07 -1.24
CA GLN A 136 4.49 27.63 -0.02
C GLN A 136 4.27 26.14 0.26
N GLU A 137 3.04 25.65 0.12
CA GLU A 137 2.74 24.23 0.30
C GLU A 137 3.37 23.37 -0.80
N LEU A 138 3.31 23.85 -2.06
CA LEU A 138 3.97 23.19 -3.18
C LEU A 138 5.48 23.07 -2.93
N SER A 139 6.14 24.16 -2.51
CA SER A 139 7.56 24.15 -2.17
C SER A 139 7.90 23.18 -1.04
N ASN A 140 7.09 23.17 0.02
CA ASN A 140 7.27 22.23 1.13
C ASN A 140 7.15 20.77 0.69
N HIS A 141 6.21 20.47 -0.21
CA HIS A 141 6.06 19.11 -0.77
C HIS A 141 7.21 18.75 -1.72
N ILE A 142 7.72 19.68 -2.54
CA ILE A 142 8.91 19.46 -3.38
C ILE A 142 10.13 19.13 -2.51
N VAL A 143 10.36 19.92 -1.47
CA VAL A 143 11.48 19.70 -0.54
C VAL A 143 11.31 18.37 0.19
N SER A 144 10.15 18.09 0.74
CA SER A 144 9.90 16.85 1.47
C SER A 144 9.97 15.61 0.60
N ALA A 145 9.37 15.63 -0.59
CA ALA A 145 9.37 14.49 -1.51
C ALA A 145 10.71 14.35 -2.26
N GLY A 146 11.32 15.47 -2.67
CA GLY A 146 12.59 15.49 -3.40
C GLY A 146 13.80 15.28 -2.49
N LEU A 147 14.17 16.29 -1.69
CA LEU A 147 15.37 16.22 -0.86
C LEU A 147 15.35 15.05 0.13
N GLY A 148 14.18 14.75 0.69
CA GLY A 148 14.05 13.61 1.57
C GLY A 148 14.31 12.25 0.89
N ALA A 149 14.22 12.15 -0.44
CA ALA A 149 14.49 10.93 -1.19
C ALA A 149 15.94 10.86 -1.72
N VAL A 150 16.66 12.00 -1.86
CA VAL A 150 17.98 12.07 -2.49
C VAL A 150 18.98 11.10 -1.86
N GLY A 151 19.02 10.98 -0.55
CA GLY A 151 19.98 10.10 0.13
C GLY A 151 19.81 8.63 -0.26
N ILE A 152 18.58 8.12 -0.22
CA ILE A 152 18.32 6.71 -0.54
C ILE A 152 18.38 6.45 -2.04
N VAL A 153 17.88 7.38 -2.87
CA VAL A 153 17.99 7.29 -4.33
C VAL A 153 19.44 7.37 -4.77
N GLY A 154 20.24 8.29 -4.18
CA GLY A 154 21.66 8.40 -4.47
C GLY A 154 22.42 7.12 -4.14
N LEU A 155 22.20 6.55 -2.96
CA LEU A 155 22.85 5.29 -2.58
C LEU A 155 22.45 4.13 -3.50
N THR A 156 21.18 3.97 -3.78
CA THR A 156 20.70 2.90 -4.67
C THR A 156 21.22 3.06 -6.08
N SER A 157 21.23 4.29 -6.63
CA SER A 157 21.77 4.58 -7.96
C SER A 157 23.27 4.34 -8.04
N PHE A 158 24.00 4.66 -6.98
CA PHE A 158 25.43 4.37 -6.88
C PHE A 158 25.71 2.86 -6.95
N LEU A 159 24.99 2.07 -6.13
CA LEU A 159 25.15 0.61 -6.11
C LEU A 159 24.76 -0.03 -7.45
N ILE A 160 23.69 0.43 -8.07
CA ILE A 160 23.27 -0.06 -9.38
C ILE A 160 24.28 0.31 -10.47
N GLY A 161 24.84 1.53 -10.43
CA GLY A 161 25.92 1.95 -11.32
C GLY A 161 27.14 1.02 -11.23
N ILE A 162 27.54 0.63 -10.01
CA ILE A 162 28.62 -0.37 -9.79
C ILE A 162 28.25 -1.70 -10.45
N VAL A 163 27.05 -2.22 -10.18
CA VAL A 163 26.61 -3.54 -10.69
C VAL A 163 26.58 -3.54 -12.22
N LEU A 164 25.97 -2.53 -12.84
CA LEU A 164 25.89 -2.42 -14.29
C LEU A 164 27.26 -2.36 -14.94
N ALA A 165 28.15 -1.50 -14.44
CA ALA A 165 29.49 -1.37 -14.97
C ALA A 165 30.32 -2.66 -14.80
N TYR A 166 30.25 -3.28 -13.62
CA TYR A 166 31.00 -4.51 -13.35
C TYR A 166 30.52 -5.69 -14.21
N GLN A 167 29.20 -5.90 -14.29
CA GLN A 167 28.65 -6.98 -15.11
C GLN A 167 28.86 -6.71 -16.60
N GLY A 168 28.65 -5.48 -17.05
CA GLY A 168 28.93 -5.07 -18.44
C GLY A 168 30.41 -5.26 -18.82
N ALA A 169 31.31 -4.81 -17.95
CA ALA A 169 32.73 -4.98 -18.13
C ALA A 169 33.16 -6.46 -18.22
N SER A 170 32.63 -7.28 -17.28
CA SER A 170 32.92 -8.72 -17.26
C SER A 170 32.43 -9.43 -18.53
N MET A 171 31.22 -9.13 -19.00
CA MET A 171 30.68 -9.72 -20.24
C MET A 171 31.44 -9.28 -21.48
N LEU A 172 31.66 -7.98 -21.67
CA LEU A 172 32.29 -7.44 -22.87
C LEU A 172 33.78 -7.75 -22.94
N ASN A 173 34.45 -7.93 -21.80
CA ASN A 173 35.85 -8.32 -21.74
C ASN A 173 36.07 -9.74 -22.35
N GLN A 174 35.13 -10.66 -22.20
CA GLN A 174 35.18 -12.01 -22.78
C GLN A 174 35.20 -11.97 -24.32
N PHE A 175 34.64 -10.91 -24.90
CA PHE A 175 34.63 -10.70 -26.37
C PHE A 175 35.69 -9.72 -26.87
N GLY A 176 36.58 -9.26 -25.98
CA GLY A 176 37.60 -8.25 -26.35
C GLY A 176 37.00 -6.85 -26.63
N ALA A 177 35.77 -6.60 -26.20
CA ALA A 177 34.99 -5.42 -26.56
C ALA A 177 34.79 -4.47 -25.34
N SER A 178 35.71 -4.45 -24.38
CA SER A 178 35.59 -3.74 -23.11
C SER A 178 35.31 -2.24 -23.23
N ILE A 179 35.77 -1.61 -24.32
CA ILE A 179 35.58 -0.18 -24.58
C ILE A 179 34.08 0.19 -24.71
N TYR A 180 33.24 -0.72 -25.21
CA TYR A 180 31.78 -0.50 -25.36
C TYR A 180 30.98 -0.53 -24.04
N VAL A 181 31.62 -0.84 -22.91
CA VAL A 181 30.99 -0.75 -21.59
C VAL A 181 30.46 0.66 -21.34
N VAL A 182 31.25 1.68 -21.66
CA VAL A 182 30.86 3.08 -21.47
C VAL A 182 29.63 3.43 -22.30
N ASP A 183 29.61 2.99 -23.55
CA ASP A 183 28.53 3.27 -24.49
C ASP A 183 27.23 2.62 -24.06
N ILE A 184 27.27 1.29 -23.86
CA ILE A 184 26.05 0.51 -23.54
C ILE A 184 25.51 0.85 -22.16
N MET A 185 26.37 0.84 -21.13
CA MET A 185 25.90 1.09 -19.75
C MET A 185 25.53 2.57 -19.55
N GLY A 186 26.19 3.49 -20.24
CA GLY A 186 25.84 4.90 -20.24
C GLY A 186 24.44 5.14 -20.82
N ILE A 187 24.17 4.60 -22.00
CA ILE A 187 22.84 4.69 -22.63
C ILE A 187 21.77 4.03 -21.77
N MET A 188 21.98 2.80 -21.29
CA MET A 188 21.03 2.09 -20.44
C MET A 188 20.72 2.86 -19.17
N THR A 189 21.72 3.46 -18.54
CA THR A 189 21.55 4.23 -17.30
C THR A 189 20.71 5.48 -17.55
N LEU A 190 21.02 6.28 -18.56
CA LEU A 190 20.32 7.52 -18.83
C LEU A 190 18.89 7.31 -19.33
N ARG A 191 18.70 6.31 -20.19
CA ARG A 191 17.45 6.08 -20.91
C ARG A 191 16.44 5.28 -20.09
N GLU A 192 16.90 4.22 -19.37
CA GLU A 192 15.99 3.26 -18.75
C GLU A 192 16.23 3.09 -17.24
N VAL A 193 17.38 2.56 -16.86
CA VAL A 193 17.61 2.05 -15.50
C VAL A 193 17.59 3.18 -14.45
N GLY A 194 18.22 4.30 -14.72
CA GLY A 194 18.28 5.42 -13.79
C GLY A 194 16.90 5.99 -13.47
N PRO A 195 16.11 6.41 -14.49
CA PRO A 195 14.73 6.89 -14.27
C PRO A 195 13.84 5.87 -13.58
N LEU A 196 13.87 4.59 -14.01
CA LEU A 196 13.04 3.53 -13.46
C LEU A 196 13.33 3.27 -11.98
N ILE A 197 14.59 3.04 -11.64
CA ILE A 197 14.99 2.72 -10.26
C ILE A 197 14.73 3.90 -9.31
N ALA A 198 15.08 5.11 -9.73
CA ALA A 198 14.81 6.28 -8.92
C ALA A 198 13.29 6.45 -8.67
N ALA A 199 12.45 6.25 -9.69
CA ALA A 199 11.00 6.31 -9.55
C ALA A 199 10.45 5.23 -8.60
N ILE A 200 10.95 3.98 -8.67
CA ILE A 200 10.57 2.89 -7.77
C ILE A 200 10.91 3.23 -6.31
N VAL A 201 12.11 3.75 -6.05
CA VAL A 201 12.53 4.13 -4.70
C VAL A 201 11.68 5.30 -4.16
N ILE A 202 11.41 6.30 -5.00
CA ILE A 202 10.53 7.42 -4.65
C ILE A 202 9.10 6.93 -4.39
N ALA A 203 8.58 5.99 -5.19
CA ALA A 203 7.25 5.41 -4.99
C ALA A 203 7.12 4.75 -3.62
N GLY A 204 8.09 3.94 -3.22
CA GLY A 204 8.12 3.27 -1.92
C GLY A 204 7.94 4.25 -0.76
N ARG A 205 8.60 5.42 -0.84
CA ARG A 205 8.56 6.44 0.20
C ARG A 205 7.36 7.37 0.06
N SER A 206 7.17 7.98 -1.12
CA SER A 206 6.22 9.09 -1.29
C SER A 206 4.78 8.61 -1.43
N ALA A 207 4.51 7.49 -2.15
CA ALA A 207 3.15 6.97 -2.24
C ALA A 207 2.64 6.49 -0.87
N SER A 208 3.46 5.77 -0.10
CA SER A 208 3.09 5.34 1.26
C SER A 208 2.86 6.53 2.20
N SER A 209 3.75 7.53 2.16
CA SER A 209 3.64 8.73 2.99
C SER A 209 2.37 9.53 2.69
N PHE A 210 2.03 9.73 1.41
CA PHE A 210 0.80 10.44 1.02
C PHE A 210 -0.44 9.66 1.42
N THR A 211 -0.46 8.34 1.22
CA THR A 211 -1.56 7.48 1.65
C THR A 211 -1.76 7.55 3.17
N ALA A 212 -0.67 7.50 3.94
CA ALA A 212 -0.73 7.57 5.40
C ALA A 212 -1.24 8.95 5.87
N GLN A 213 -0.70 10.04 5.35
CA GLN A 213 -1.09 11.40 5.72
C GLN A 213 -2.56 11.67 5.43
N ILE A 214 -3.02 11.38 4.19
CA ILE A 214 -4.42 11.60 3.81
C ILE A 214 -5.33 10.64 4.58
N GLY A 215 -4.88 9.41 4.81
CA GLY A 215 -5.61 8.42 5.61
C GLY A 215 -5.83 8.88 7.06
N VAL A 216 -4.81 9.49 7.68
CA VAL A 216 -4.95 10.09 9.02
C VAL A 216 -5.91 11.26 8.97
N MET A 217 -5.77 12.21 8.03
CA MET A 217 -6.70 13.35 7.86
C MET A 217 -8.15 12.90 7.67
N LYS A 218 -8.37 11.72 7.08
CA LYS A 218 -9.71 11.16 6.93
C LYS A 218 -10.25 10.56 8.23
N ILE A 219 -9.40 9.86 9.00
CA ILE A 219 -9.79 9.28 10.30
C ILE A 219 -10.07 10.38 11.33
N THR A 220 -9.30 11.47 11.30
CA THR A 220 -9.48 12.64 12.18
C THR A 220 -10.57 13.60 11.70
N GLU A 221 -11.31 13.23 10.63
CA GLU A 221 -12.38 14.02 10.02
C GLU A 221 -11.93 15.39 9.47
N GLU A 222 -10.62 15.63 9.34
CA GLU A 222 -10.08 16.88 8.78
C GLU A 222 -10.56 17.14 7.33
N ILE A 223 -10.64 16.06 6.51
CA ILE A 223 -11.16 16.14 5.14
C ILE A 223 -12.62 16.59 5.13
N GLU A 224 -13.44 16.07 6.04
CA GLU A 224 -14.85 16.41 6.13
C GLU A 224 -15.02 17.84 6.70
N ALA A 225 -14.19 18.24 7.67
CA ALA A 225 -14.15 19.62 8.17
C ALA A 225 -13.78 20.62 7.06
N MET A 226 -12.81 20.28 6.18
CA MET A 226 -12.49 21.12 5.02
C MET A 226 -13.69 21.30 4.09
N LYS A 227 -14.41 20.22 3.78
CA LYS A 227 -15.61 20.30 2.92
C LYS A 227 -16.71 21.17 3.53
N THR A 228 -16.97 21.02 4.83
CA THR A 228 -17.99 21.83 5.52
C THR A 228 -17.63 23.32 5.56
N MET A 229 -16.34 23.64 5.60
CA MET A 229 -15.84 25.02 5.48
C MET A 229 -15.81 25.56 4.03
N GLY A 230 -16.24 24.77 3.03
CA GLY A 230 -16.26 25.15 1.62
C GLY A 230 -14.90 25.00 0.90
N PHE A 231 -13.92 24.33 1.51
CA PHE A 231 -12.64 24.05 0.87
C PHE A 231 -12.71 22.73 0.09
N ASP A 232 -12.21 22.74 -1.15
CA ASP A 232 -12.12 21.56 -1.99
C ASP A 232 -10.84 20.76 -1.65
N PRO A 233 -10.94 19.52 -1.09
CA PRO A 233 -9.78 18.70 -0.77
C PRO A 233 -8.89 18.39 -1.97
N PHE A 234 -9.45 18.29 -3.18
CA PHE A 234 -8.64 18.07 -4.38
C PHE A 234 -7.71 19.24 -4.65
N LYS A 235 -8.19 20.48 -4.48
CA LYS A 235 -7.41 21.69 -4.70
C LYS A 235 -6.35 21.91 -3.63
N PHE A 236 -6.68 21.62 -2.36
CA PHE A 236 -5.81 21.98 -1.23
C PHE A 236 -4.91 20.81 -0.77
N VAL A 237 -5.31 19.56 -0.98
CA VAL A 237 -4.57 18.39 -0.51
C VAL A 237 -3.95 17.60 -1.65
N VAL A 238 -4.70 17.29 -2.71
CA VAL A 238 -4.26 16.39 -3.80
C VAL A 238 -3.33 17.13 -4.78
N MET A 239 -3.79 18.25 -5.33
CA MET A 239 -3.08 18.96 -6.38
C MET A 239 -1.63 19.35 -5.99
N PRO A 240 -1.36 19.98 -4.82
CA PRO A 240 0.00 20.37 -4.47
C PRO A 240 0.95 19.18 -4.35
N ARG A 241 0.48 18.05 -3.85
CA ARG A 241 1.29 16.82 -3.69
C ARG A 241 1.67 16.21 -5.03
N ILE A 242 0.71 16.09 -5.95
CA ILE A 242 0.97 15.50 -7.28
C ILE A 242 1.88 16.41 -8.11
N VAL A 243 1.60 17.71 -8.14
CA VAL A 243 2.43 18.69 -8.88
C VAL A 243 3.84 18.74 -8.30
N ALA A 244 3.99 18.65 -6.98
CA ALA A 244 5.30 18.57 -6.34
C ALA A 244 6.11 17.35 -6.83
N LEU A 245 5.50 16.17 -6.97
CA LEU A 245 6.18 14.99 -7.49
C LEU A 245 6.48 15.10 -8.98
N ILE A 246 5.60 15.69 -9.80
CA ILE A 246 5.86 15.95 -11.22
C ILE A 246 7.14 16.77 -11.40
N ILE A 247 7.42 17.70 -10.49
CA ILE A 247 8.62 18.54 -10.51
C ILE A 247 9.81 17.88 -9.81
N ALA A 248 9.59 17.24 -8.66
CA ALA A 248 10.66 16.69 -7.84
C ALA A 248 11.30 15.43 -8.45
N VAL A 249 10.49 14.54 -9.07
CA VAL A 249 11.01 13.27 -9.62
C VAL A 249 12.05 13.51 -10.73
N PRO A 250 11.84 14.38 -11.73
CA PRO A 250 12.89 14.71 -12.71
C PRO A 250 14.18 15.22 -12.05
N LEU A 251 14.10 16.09 -11.07
CA LEU A 251 15.28 16.64 -10.40
C LEU A 251 16.06 15.54 -9.65
N VAL A 252 15.37 14.65 -8.96
CA VAL A 252 16.00 13.53 -8.25
C VAL A 252 16.60 12.52 -9.23
N VAL A 253 15.92 12.24 -10.35
CA VAL A 253 16.44 11.34 -11.41
C VAL A 253 17.68 11.93 -12.06
N PHE A 254 17.74 13.23 -12.29
CA PHE A 254 18.95 13.89 -12.78
C PHE A 254 20.15 13.63 -11.87
N LEU A 255 19.98 13.80 -10.55
CA LEU A 255 21.04 13.50 -9.58
C LEU A 255 21.36 12.00 -9.53
N ALA A 256 20.36 11.13 -9.60
CA ALA A 256 20.51 9.68 -9.63
C ALA A 256 21.38 9.22 -10.82
N ASN A 257 21.12 9.76 -12.01
CA ASN A 257 21.90 9.49 -13.20
C ASN A 257 23.36 9.93 -13.06
N ALA A 258 23.60 11.13 -12.53
CA ALA A 258 24.94 11.64 -12.29
C ALA A 258 25.72 10.75 -11.29
N ILE A 259 25.08 10.34 -10.20
CA ILE A 259 25.68 9.45 -9.20
C ILE A 259 25.96 8.06 -9.79
N SER A 260 25.04 7.52 -10.58
CA SER A 260 25.21 6.22 -11.23
C SER A 260 26.38 6.23 -12.23
N ILE A 261 26.49 7.26 -13.06
CA ILE A 261 27.62 7.43 -13.98
C ILE A 261 28.93 7.56 -13.23
N PHE A 262 28.95 8.33 -12.13
CA PHE A 262 30.13 8.43 -11.29
C PHE A 262 30.57 7.06 -10.72
N ALA A 263 29.62 6.24 -10.29
CA ALA A 263 29.89 4.87 -9.85
C ALA A 263 30.45 3.99 -10.96
N GLN A 264 29.93 4.11 -12.19
CA GLN A 264 30.44 3.41 -13.37
C GLN A 264 31.88 3.82 -13.70
N MET A 265 32.21 5.11 -13.58
CA MET A 265 33.58 5.61 -13.76
C MET A 265 34.55 4.95 -12.79
N ILE A 266 34.17 4.78 -11.52
CA ILE A 266 35.02 4.12 -10.51
C ILE A 266 35.27 2.66 -10.91
N VAL A 267 34.24 1.93 -11.32
CA VAL A 267 34.38 0.53 -11.71
C VAL A 267 35.25 0.39 -12.97
N CYS A 268 35.05 1.22 -13.99
CA CYS A 268 35.86 1.19 -15.22
C CYS A 268 37.34 1.49 -14.93
N LYS A 269 37.61 2.38 -13.97
CA LYS A 269 38.97 2.66 -13.53
C LYS A 269 39.63 1.47 -12.82
N LEU A 270 38.87 0.79 -11.91
CA LEU A 270 39.42 -0.30 -11.09
C LEU A 270 39.53 -1.63 -11.83
N TYR A 271 38.64 -1.88 -12.82
CA TYR A 271 38.51 -3.17 -13.47
C TYR A 271 39.08 -3.19 -14.90
N LEU A 272 39.03 -2.05 -15.61
CA LEU A 272 39.45 -1.91 -17.00
C LEU A 272 40.66 -0.97 -17.19
N ASP A 273 41.19 -0.39 -16.11
CA ASP A 273 42.27 0.60 -16.09
C ASP A 273 41.99 1.89 -16.90
N PHE A 274 40.70 2.17 -17.18
CA PHE A 274 40.34 3.41 -17.87
C PHE A 274 40.50 4.60 -16.90
N SER A 275 41.18 5.67 -17.38
CA SER A 275 41.22 6.92 -16.64
C SER A 275 39.84 7.59 -16.63
N PHE A 276 39.58 8.43 -15.61
CA PHE A 276 38.35 9.22 -15.57
C PHE A 276 38.19 10.13 -16.78
N TYR A 277 39.28 10.62 -17.32
CA TYR A 277 39.28 11.45 -18.53
C TYR A 277 38.87 10.65 -19.76
N GLU A 278 39.45 9.47 -19.99
CA GLU A 278 39.09 8.56 -21.09
C GLU A 278 37.64 8.14 -21.03
N TYR A 279 37.12 7.81 -19.82
CA TYR A 279 35.72 7.49 -19.65
C TYR A 279 34.81 8.66 -20.07
N LEU A 280 35.08 9.89 -19.58
CA LEU A 280 34.27 11.07 -19.90
C LEU A 280 34.36 11.44 -21.37
N GLN A 281 35.54 11.33 -21.98
CA GLN A 281 35.72 11.57 -23.42
C GLN A 281 34.89 10.57 -24.22
N ARG A 282 35.01 9.26 -23.92
CA ARG A 282 34.23 8.22 -24.58
C ARG A 282 32.75 8.40 -24.40
N PHE A 283 32.32 8.70 -23.18
CA PHE A 283 30.92 8.98 -22.87
C PHE A 283 30.36 10.14 -23.69
N LYS A 284 31.11 11.24 -23.81
CA LYS A 284 30.73 12.39 -24.63
C LYS A 284 30.64 12.07 -26.14
N GLU A 285 31.51 11.21 -26.64
CA GLU A 285 31.55 10.83 -28.05
C GLU A 285 30.45 9.84 -28.42
N SER A 286 30.11 8.92 -27.52
CA SER A 286 29.25 7.77 -27.84
C SER A 286 27.83 7.89 -27.29
N VAL A 287 27.64 8.62 -26.20
CA VAL A 287 26.33 8.75 -25.57
C VAL A 287 25.69 10.07 -25.95
N GLU A 288 24.77 10.01 -26.91
CA GLU A 288 24.06 11.19 -27.38
C GLU A 288 23.14 11.79 -26.28
N LEU A 289 23.06 13.11 -26.25
CA LEU A 289 22.14 13.85 -25.35
C LEU A 289 20.66 13.43 -25.51
N ARG A 290 20.32 12.88 -26.68
CA ARG A 290 18.99 12.33 -26.95
C ARG A 290 18.58 11.30 -25.90
N HIS A 291 19.45 10.36 -25.53
CA HIS A 291 19.16 9.33 -24.54
C HIS A 291 18.85 9.91 -23.15
N PHE A 292 19.54 10.98 -22.78
CA PHE A 292 19.24 11.71 -21.55
C PHE A 292 17.84 12.34 -21.59
N PHE A 293 17.50 13.07 -22.67
CA PHE A 293 16.19 13.70 -22.78
C PHE A 293 15.04 12.69 -22.84
N VAL A 294 15.22 11.59 -23.54
CA VAL A 294 14.25 10.48 -23.62
C VAL A 294 13.98 9.90 -22.22
N GLY A 295 15.05 9.62 -21.46
CA GLY A 295 14.90 9.15 -20.08
C GLY A 295 14.23 10.17 -19.16
N MET A 296 14.58 11.46 -19.30
CA MET A 296 14.01 12.53 -18.48
C MET A 296 12.54 12.82 -18.80
N LEU A 297 12.11 12.68 -20.06
CA LEU A 297 10.75 13.02 -20.50
C LEU A 297 9.69 12.13 -19.85
N LYS A 298 10.00 10.87 -19.50
CA LYS A 298 9.08 9.96 -18.84
C LYS A 298 8.95 10.20 -17.33
N THR A 299 9.91 10.87 -16.70
CA THR A 299 9.95 11.05 -15.23
C THR A 299 8.83 11.90 -14.64
N PRO A 300 8.31 12.97 -15.28
CA PRO A 300 7.13 13.69 -14.81
C PRO A 300 5.89 12.79 -14.73
N PHE A 301 5.74 11.87 -15.68
CA PHE A 301 4.63 10.90 -15.68
C PHE A 301 4.75 9.91 -14.52
N PHE A 302 5.97 9.47 -14.20
CA PHE A 302 6.21 8.66 -13.00
C PHE A 302 5.83 9.42 -11.73
N GLY A 303 6.23 10.71 -11.63
CA GLY A 303 5.84 11.57 -10.52
C GLY A 303 4.32 11.71 -10.39
N ALA A 304 3.63 11.93 -11.52
CA ALA A 304 2.18 12.01 -11.54
C ALA A 304 1.50 10.74 -11.04
N ILE A 305 1.93 9.58 -11.53
CA ILE A 305 1.36 8.28 -11.16
C ILE A 305 1.59 7.95 -9.68
N ILE A 306 2.79 8.22 -9.15
CA ILE A 306 3.11 8.03 -7.73
C ILE A 306 2.16 8.87 -6.87
N GLY A 307 2.00 10.15 -7.22
CA GLY A 307 1.13 11.06 -6.49
C GLY A 307 -0.34 10.70 -6.58
N LEU A 308 -0.83 10.36 -7.79
CA LEU A 308 -2.21 9.95 -8.02
C LEU A 308 -2.58 8.72 -7.20
N ILE A 309 -1.76 7.67 -7.26
CA ILE A 309 -2.02 6.42 -6.52
C ILE A 309 -1.93 6.66 -5.01
N GLY A 310 -0.90 7.39 -4.55
CA GLY A 310 -0.75 7.71 -3.14
C GLY A 310 -1.93 8.48 -2.57
N CYS A 311 -2.40 9.51 -3.28
CA CYS A 311 -3.56 10.29 -2.86
C CYS A 311 -4.85 9.48 -2.95
N MET A 312 -5.10 8.76 -4.05
CA MET A 312 -6.31 7.95 -4.24
C MET A 312 -6.47 6.93 -3.12
N ARG A 313 -5.42 6.16 -2.81
CA ARG A 313 -5.44 5.18 -1.72
C ARG A 313 -5.63 5.82 -0.35
N GLY A 314 -5.11 7.03 -0.12
CA GLY A 314 -5.36 7.79 1.09
C GLY A 314 -6.85 8.11 1.30
N PHE A 315 -7.56 8.49 0.24
CA PHE A 315 -9.00 8.74 0.28
C PHE A 315 -9.84 7.46 0.45
N GLU A 316 -9.32 6.28 0.13
CA GLU A 316 -9.99 5.00 0.35
C GLU A 316 -9.94 4.52 1.80
N VAL A 317 -9.07 5.09 2.65
CA VAL A 317 -8.97 4.72 4.06
C VAL A 317 -10.33 4.85 4.76
N SER A 318 -10.69 3.84 5.53
CA SER A 318 -11.97 3.78 6.26
C SER A 318 -11.77 3.39 7.73
N GLY A 319 -12.23 4.24 8.63
CA GLY A 319 -12.60 3.95 10.02
C GLY A 319 -11.52 3.46 11.00
N SER A 320 -10.36 2.96 10.56
CA SER A 320 -9.36 2.40 11.48
C SER A 320 -7.90 2.59 11.03
N THR A 321 -7.00 2.66 12.00
CA THR A 321 -5.55 2.72 11.76
C THR A 321 -5.01 1.48 11.04
N SER A 322 -5.64 0.31 11.22
CA SER A 322 -5.32 -0.91 10.47
C SER A 322 -5.54 -0.74 8.97
N SER A 323 -6.62 -0.03 8.56
CA SER A 323 -6.90 0.30 7.15
C SER A 323 -5.81 1.19 6.55
N VAL A 324 -5.22 2.12 7.32
CA VAL A 324 -4.08 2.94 6.86
C VAL A 324 -2.89 2.07 6.51
N GLY A 325 -2.50 1.15 7.40
CA GLY A 325 -1.37 0.24 7.17
C GLY A 325 -1.55 -0.66 5.95
N GLU A 326 -2.74 -1.20 5.74
CA GLU A 326 -3.04 -2.01 4.58
C GLU A 326 -2.97 -1.21 3.27
N LEU A 327 -3.60 -0.03 3.24
CA LEU A 327 -3.66 0.80 2.05
C LEU A 327 -2.32 1.47 1.72
N THR A 328 -1.47 1.77 2.70
CA THR A 328 -0.10 2.24 2.44
C THR A 328 0.72 1.19 1.71
N THR A 329 0.64 -0.07 2.11
CA THR A 329 1.33 -1.17 1.42
C THR A 329 0.78 -1.38 0.00
N ARG A 330 -0.54 -1.39 -0.16
CA ARG A 330 -1.19 -1.48 -1.49
C ARG A 330 -0.83 -0.32 -2.40
N SER A 331 -0.71 0.88 -1.85
CA SER A 331 -0.30 2.08 -2.59
C SER A 331 1.08 1.93 -3.23
N VAL A 332 2.07 1.45 -2.46
CA VAL A 332 3.42 1.21 -2.96
C VAL A 332 3.43 0.19 -4.08
N VAL A 333 2.79 -0.97 -3.86
CA VAL A 333 2.74 -2.04 -4.87
C VAL A 333 2.08 -1.56 -6.17
N ASN A 334 0.97 -0.84 -6.06
CA ASN A 334 0.28 -0.30 -7.23
C ASN A 334 1.10 0.77 -7.95
N ALA A 335 1.77 1.66 -7.21
CA ALA A 335 2.61 2.69 -7.81
C ALA A 335 3.78 2.06 -8.59
N ILE A 336 4.47 1.08 -8.02
CA ILE A 336 5.56 0.35 -8.69
C ILE A 336 5.05 -0.36 -9.94
N PHE A 337 3.91 -1.06 -9.86
CA PHE A 337 3.31 -1.72 -11.01
C PHE A 337 3.06 -0.74 -12.17
N TRP A 338 2.44 0.40 -11.88
CA TRP A 338 2.13 1.39 -12.91
C TRP A 338 3.37 2.09 -13.46
N ILE A 339 4.41 2.32 -12.64
CA ILE A 339 5.70 2.84 -13.12
C ILE A 339 6.32 1.89 -14.13
N ILE A 340 6.40 0.58 -13.81
CA ILE A 340 6.95 -0.42 -14.72
C ILE A 340 6.11 -0.53 -16.00
N ALA A 341 4.78 -0.49 -15.89
CA ALA A 341 3.89 -0.55 -17.05
C ALA A 341 4.06 0.68 -17.97
N LEU A 342 4.17 1.88 -17.38
CA LEU A 342 4.43 3.11 -18.13
C LEU A 342 5.84 3.10 -18.76
N ASP A 343 6.85 2.63 -18.03
CA ASP A 343 8.21 2.54 -18.54
C ASP A 343 8.28 1.63 -19.76
N ALA A 344 7.65 0.46 -19.68
CA ALA A 344 7.54 -0.46 -20.81
C ALA A 344 6.82 0.17 -22.02
N LEU A 345 5.72 0.89 -21.76
CA LEU A 345 4.98 1.60 -22.80
C LEU A 345 5.85 2.66 -23.49
N PHE A 346 6.53 3.51 -22.71
CA PHE A 346 7.42 4.53 -23.25
C PHE A 346 8.59 3.91 -24.02
N SER A 347 9.20 2.83 -23.50
CA SER A 347 10.32 2.14 -24.15
C SER A 347 9.91 1.62 -25.53
N VAL A 348 8.73 1.00 -25.66
CA VAL A 348 8.21 0.54 -26.96
C VAL A 348 7.96 1.72 -27.89
N ILE A 349 7.25 2.77 -27.43
CA ILE A 349 6.95 3.95 -28.26
C ILE A 349 8.23 4.63 -28.76
N TYR A 350 9.22 4.81 -27.90
CA TYR A 350 10.47 5.47 -28.29
C TYR A 350 11.29 4.63 -29.26
N THR A 351 11.22 3.30 -29.15
CA THR A 351 11.88 2.39 -30.10
C THR A 351 11.21 2.41 -31.47
N GLU A 352 9.86 2.41 -31.52
CA GLU A 352 9.12 2.49 -32.79
C GLU A 352 9.25 3.85 -33.49
N LEU A 353 9.48 4.90 -32.72
CA LEU A 353 9.68 6.27 -33.26
C LEU A 353 11.16 6.56 -33.64
N ASP A 354 12.07 5.60 -33.47
CA ASP A 354 13.51 5.79 -33.67
C ASP A 354 14.12 6.95 -32.86
N ILE A 355 13.59 7.17 -31.63
CA ILE A 355 14.02 8.25 -30.73
C ILE A 355 14.90 7.71 -29.59
#